data_8e7c212e0fc6f63ba82b9b675bc7b5d3
#
_entry.id   8e7c212e0fc6f63ba82b9b675bc7b5d3
#
_cell.length_a   1.000
_cell.length_b   1.000
_cell.length_c   1.000
_cell.angle_alpha   90.00
_cell.angle_beta   90.00
_cell.angle_gamma   90.00
#
_symmetry.space_group_name_H-M   'P 1'
#
loop_
_entity.id
_entity.type
_entity.pdbx_description
1 polymer ?
#
loop_
_entity_poly.entity_id
_entity_poly.type
_entity_poly.pdbx_seq_one_letter_code
_entity_poly.pdbx_strand_id
1 'polypeptide(L)'
;MSESGGKLERAMTMVLTVCAVLFAAILVKREFLDGDTQAVYAERSTVPERVDNWDELRANGLALHSPAAPVVVVEFADLECPACKQFHTRLKDAAAELNTDVGLVMVHFPLATHRFARPAARALECAHAAGAGARFVDVAYAKQDSFGLKPWTGYAAEAGVRDTAAFAACASDTAPVARVDNGRRLGESMDLTGTPTVIINGWRFPTVPNDTQLRAAIKALRAGKAPPGA
;
A
#
# COMPACT_ATOMS: atom_id res chain seq x y z
N MET A 1 -1.92 32.34 -65.71
CA MET A 1 -2.12 32.23 -64.21
C MET A 1 -2.18 30.75 -63.77
N SER A 2 -1.30 29.86 -64.28
CA SER A 2 -1.39 28.42 -63.98
C SER A 2 -0.14 27.80 -63.30
N GLU A 3 0.94 28.55 -63.05
CA GLU A 3 2.19 27.96 -62.51
C GLU A 3 2.29 28.04 -60.98
N SER A 4 1.49 28.85 -60.29
CA SER A 4 1.58 29.00 -58.82
C SER A 4 0.85 27.84 -58.09
N GLY A 5 -0.19 27.25 -58.68
CA GLY A 5 -0.93 26.13 -58.09
C GLY A 5 -0.08 24.86 -57.91
N GLY A 6 0.71 24.52 -58.94
CA GLY A 6 1.52 23.29 -58.88
C GLY A 6 2.70 23.36 -57.92
N LYS A 7 3.23 24.56 -57.63
CA LYS A 7 4.32 24.71 -56.62
C LYS A 7 3.79 24.58 -55.18
N LEU A 8 2.59 25.13 -54.90
CA LEU A 8 1.94 25.02 -53.59
C LEU A 8 1.50 23.57 -53.32
N GLU A 9 0.95 22.89 -54.28
CA GLU A 9 0.52 21.49 -54.18
C GLU A 9 1.72 20.54 -53.92
N ARG A 10 2.83 20.73 -54.62
CA ARG A 10 4.08 19.98 -54.37
C ARG A 10 4.66 20.27 -53.00
N ALA A 11 4.65 21.53 -52.53
CA ALA A 11 5.12 21.90 -51.20
C ALA A 11 4.26 21.26 -50.10
N MET A 12 2.95 21.27 -50.28
CA MET A 12 1.99 20.67 -49.33
C MET A 12 2.15 19.14 -49.27
N THR A 13 2.31 18.48 -50.41
CA THR A 13 2.58 17.04 -50.47
C THR A 13 3.90 16.68 -49.77
N MET A 14 4.95 17.48 -49.99
CA MET A 14 6.24 17.27 -49.36
C MET A 14 6.17 17.41 -47.84
N VAL A 15 5.45 18.40 -47.30
CA VAL A 15 5.23 18.59 -45.88
C VAL A 15 4.46 17.42 -45.27
N LEU A 16 3.37 16.97 -45.93
CA LEU A 16 2.58 15.84 -45.46
C LEU A 16 3.40 14.54 -45.45
N THR A 17 4.25 14.31 -46.47
CA THR A 17 5.10 13.12 -46.52
C THR A 17 6.15 13.15 -45.42
N VAL A 18 6.79 14.29 -45.15
CA VAL A 18 7.74 14.44 -44.03
C VAL A 18 7.08 14.24 -42.70
N CYS A 19 5.89 14.81 -42.49
CA CYS A 19 5.13 14.58 -41.25
C CYS A 19 4.75 13.10 -41.06
N ALA A 20 4.32 12.41 -42.10
CA ALA A 20 4.00 10.99 -42.05
C ALA A 20 5.23 10.12 -41.73
N VAL A 21 6.39 10.43 -42.32
CA VAL A 21 7.65 9.72 -42.02
C VAL A 21 8.11 9.97 -40.58
N LEU A 22 8.02 11.21 -40.09
CA LEU A 22 8.36 11.54 -38.72
C LEU A 22 7.41 10.85 -37.74
N PHE A 23 6.12 10.83 -38.05
CA PHE A 23 5.12 10.14 -37.20
C PHE A 23 5.37 8.63 -37.17
N ALA A 24 5.66 8.01 -38.31
CA ALA A 24 6.04 6.60 -38.38
C ALA A 24 7.33 6.31 -37.59
N ALA A 25 8.34 7.18 -37.71
CA ALA A 25 9.59 7.04 -36.95
C ALA A 25 9.36 7.17 -35.43
N ILE A 26 8.46 8.06 -35.00
CA ILE A 26 8.08 8.21 -33.58
C ILE A 26 7.34 6.95 -33.08
N LEU A 27 6.43 6.39 -33.88
CA LEU A 27 5.73 5.16 -33.56
C LEU A 27 6.69 3.96 -33.46
N VAL A 28 7.60 3.82 -34.41
CA VAL A 28 8.63 2.77 -34.39
C VAL A 28 9.57 2.95 -33.21
N LYS A 29 9.98 4.18 -32.89
CA LYS A 29 10.79 4.46 -31.72
C LYS A 29 10.06 4.07 -30.42
N ARG A 30 8.78 4.41 -30.32
CA ARG A 30 7.95 4.08 -29.17
C ARG A 30 7.75 2.57 -29.02
N GLU A 31 7.57 1.84 -30.12
CA GLU A 31 7.35 0.38 -30.13
C GLU A 31 8.64 -0.41 -29.86
N PHE A 32 9.79 0.05 -30.36
CA PHE A 32 11.06 -0.67 -30.28
C PHE A 32 12.01 -0.19 -29.17
N LEU A 33 11.91 1.07 -28.72
CA LEU A 33 12.78 1.62 -27.68
C LEU A 33 12.06 1.75 -26.30
N ASP A 34 10.73 1.92 -26.29
CA ASP A 34 9.95 1.90 -25.05
C ASP A 34 9.45 0.48 -24.70
N GLY A 35 9.63 -0.50 -25.57
CA GLY A 35 9.34 -1.92 -25.32
C GLY A 35 10.18 -2.53 -24.18
N ASP A 36 11.39 -2.02 -23.98
CA ASP A 36 12.25 -2.47 -22.89
C ASP A 36 11.77 -2.01 -21.51
N THR A 37 10.98 -0.93 -21.43
CA THR A 37 10.38 -0.51 -20.14
C THR A 37 9.23 -1.41 -19.70
N GLN A 38 8.52 -2.06 -20.59
CA GLN A 38 7.51 -3.06 -20.22
C GLN A 38 8.13 -4.38 -19.77
N ALA A 39 9.30 -4.74 -20.27
CA ALA A 39 10.03 -5.93 -19.82
C ALA A 39 10.56 -5.78 -18.38
N VAL A 40 10.90 -4.56 -17.94
CA VAL A 40 11.32 -4.28 -16.55
C VAL A 40 10.16 -4.45 -15.55
N TYR A 41 8.90 -4.33 -15.98
CA TYR A 41 7.73 -4.61 -15.13
C TYR A 41 7.33 -6.10 -15.10
N ALA A 42 7.93 -6.96 -15.93
CA ALA A 42 7.49 -8.34 -16.12
C ALA A 42 8.17 -9.36 -15.19
N GLU A 43 9.21 -9.00 -14.45
CA GLU A 43 9.85 -9.87 -13.45
C GLU A 43 9.51 -9.47 -12.01
N ARG A 44 8.25 -9.21 -11.70
CA ARG A 44 7.85 -9.31 -10.29
C ARG A 44 7.90 -10.79 -9.93
N SER A 45 8.76 -11.11 -8.96
CA SER A 45 8.82 -12.44 -8.37
C SER A 45 7.42 -12.99 -8.16
N THR A 46 7.21 -14.22 -8.57
CA THR A 46 5.95 -14.94 -8.33
C THR A 46 5.96 -15.68 -6.99
N VAL A 47 7.07 -15.61 -6.28
CA VAL A 47 7.33 -16.33 -5.02
C VAL A 47 7.64 -15.33 -3.89
N PRO A 48 7.44 -15.71 -2.62
CA PRO A 48 7.86 -14.89 -1.49
C PRO A 48 9.38 -14.68 -1.48
N GLU A 49 9.81 -13.43 -1.22
CA GLU A 49 11.21 -13.02 -1.20
C GLU A 49 11.62 -12.47 0.16
N ARG A 50 12.88 -12.70 0.55
CA ARG A 50 13.44 -12.10 1.76
C ARG A 50 13.66 -10.60 1.55
N VAL A 51 13.31 -9.81 2.57
CA VAL A 51 13.63 -8.39 2.63
C VAL A 51 14.76 -8.15 3.63
N ASP A 52 15.76 -7.36 3.23
CA ASP A 52 16.95 -7.11 4.05
C ASP A 52 16.66 -6.15 5.21
N ASN A 53 15.71 -5.25 5.04
CA ASN A 53 15.36 -4.19 5.99
C ASN A 53 14.22 -4.57 6.97
N TRP A 54 14.02 -5.87 7.22
CA TRP A 54 12.93 -6.38 8.08
C TRP A 54 12.85 -5.71 9.46
N ASP A 55 13.99 -5.55 10.13
CA ASP A 55 14.03 -4.96 11.47
C ASP A 55 13.71 -3.45 11.44
N GLU A 56 14.13 -2.75 10.39
CA GLU A 56 13.79 -1.36 10.15
C GLU A 56 12.27 -1.19 9.94
N LEU A 57 11.65 -2.05 9.14
CA LEU A 57 10.21 -2.03 8.89
C LEU A 57 9.43 -2.22 10.19
N ARG A 58 9.84 -3.17 11.03
CA ARG A 58 9.22 -3.39 12.34
C ARG A 58 9.38 -2.19 13.28
N ALA A 59 10.56 -1.59 13.32
CA ALA A 59 10.86 -0.46 14.19
C ALA A 59 10.11 0.82 13.80
N ASN A 60 9.88 1.03 12.49
CA ASN A 60 9.18 2.21 11.97
C ASN A 60 7.65 2.02 11.87
N GLY A 61 7.15 0.80 12.00
CA GLY A 61 5.73 0.51 11.99
C GLY A 61 5.06 0.75 13.34
N LEU A 62 3.73 0.72 13.32
CA LEU A 62 2.85 0.82 14.48
C LEU A 62 2.53 -0.58 14.96
N ALA A 63 3.05 -0.99 16.11
CA ALA A 63 2.73 -2.29 16.70
C ALA A 63 1.28 -2.27 17.21
N LEU A 64 0.42 -3.05 16.56
CA LEU A 64 -1.00 -3.17 16.90
C LEU A 64 -1.30 -4.38 17.78
N HIS A 65 -0.65 -5.51 17.48
CA HIS A 65 -0.76 -6.75 18.24
C HIS A 65 0.61 -7.39 18.42
N SER A 66 0.82 -8.03 19.55
CA SER A 66 1.91 -8.98 19.90
C SER A 66 3.19 -8.84 19.07
N PRO A 67 3.93 -7.73 19.11
CA PRO A 67 5.10 -7.53 18.24
C PRO A 67 6.23 -8.55 18.50
N ALA A 68 6.15 -9.29 19.61
CA ALA A 68 7.08 -10.39 19.99
C ALA A 68 6.53 -11.78 19.69
N ALA A 69 5.38 -11.90 18.99
CA ALA A 69 4.83 -13.20 18.58
C ALA A 69 5.82 -13.98 17.70
N PRO A 70 5.73 -15.32 17.65
CA PRO A 70 6.61 -16.15 16.83
C PRO A 70 6.41 -15.89 15.32
N VAL A 71 5.24 -15.41 14.94
CA VAL A 71 4.95 -14.94 13.58
C VAL A 71 4.49 -13.50 13.66
N VAL A 72 5.19 -12.62 12.96
CA VAL A 72 4.86 -11.19 12.88
C VAL A 72 4.60 -10.81 11.43
N VAL A 73 3.47 -10.17 11.21
CA VAL A 73 3.09 -9.55 9.94
C VAL A 73 3.44 -8.08 9.99
N VAL A 74 4.21 -7.60 9.03
CA VAL A 74 4.32 -6.18 8.69
C VAL A 74 3.44 -5.93 7.48
N GLU A 75 2.51 -5.01 7.61
CA GLU A 75 1.59 -4.62 6.54
C GLU A 75 1.79 -3.15 6.21
N PHE A 76 2.18 -2.85 4.97
CA PHE A 76 2.01 -1.51 4.44
C PHE A 76 0.53 -1.33 4.11
N ALA A 77 -0.10 -0.44 4.85
CA ALA A 77 -1.55 -0.36 4.88
C ALA A 77 -2.08 1.06 4.76
N ASP A 78 -3.29 1.13 4.26
CA ASP A 78 -4.12 2.33 4.17
C ASP A 78 -5.50 2.01 4.75
N LEU A 79 -5.95 2.78 5.74
CA LEU A 79 -7.24 2.54 6.39
C LEU A 79 -8.43 2.77 5.47
N GLU A 80 -8.27 3.50 4.36
CA GLU A 80 -9.32 3.67 3.36
C GLU A 80 -9.31 2.57 2.29
N CYS A 81 -8.26 1.73 2.23
CA CYS A 81 -8.14 0.67 1.24
C CYS A 81 -9.04 -0.53 1.55
N PRO A 82 -10.01 -0.90 0.66
CA PRO A 82 -10.87 -2.05 0.88
C PRO A 82 -10.12 -3.39 0.94
N ALA A 83 -9.02 -3.51 0.21
CA ALA A 83 -8.19 -4.72 0.24
C ALA A 83 -7.45 -4.89 1.58
N CYS A 84 -7.02 -3.78 2.23
CA CYS A 84 -6.46 -3.80 3.58
C CYS A 84 -7.50 -4.27 4.61
N LYS A 85 -8.74 -3.76 4.54
CA LYS A 85 -9.85 -4.26 5.36
C LYS A 85 -10.05 -5.77 5.22
N GLN A 86 -10.04 -6.28 3.98
CA GLN A 86 -10.18 -7.71 3.72
C GLN A 86 -9.01 -8.52 4.29
N PHE A 87 -7.78 -8.04 4.10
CA PHE A 87 -6.59 -8.70 4.64
C PHE A 87 -6.58 -8.72 6.16
N HIS A 88 -6.95 -7.62 6.81
CA HIS A 88 -7.10 -7.53 8.27
C HIS A 88 -8.06 -8.59 8.81
N THR A 89 -9.23 -8.77 8.17
CA THR A 89 -10.20 -9.82 8.53
C THR A 89 -9.58 -11.21 8.37
N ARG A 90 -8.97 -11.50 7.22
CA ARG A 90 -8.32 -12.80 6.96
C ARG A 90 -7.22 -13.12 7.97
N LEU A 91 -6.44 -12.12 8.37
CA LEU A 91 -5.36 -12.31 9.34
C LEU A 91 -5.92 -12.71 10.71
N LYS A 92 -6.99 -12.05 11.16
CA LYS A 92 -7.67 -12.36 12.42
C LYS A 92 -8.27 -13.77 12.40
N ASP A 93 -8.95 -14.13 11.31
CA ASP A 93 -9.56 -15.44 11.14
C ASP A 93 -8.49 -16.54 11.11
N ALA A 94 -7.40 -16.35 10.37
CA ALA A 94 -6.30 -17.31 10.31
C ALA A 94 -5.61 -17.49 11.67
N ALA A 95 -5.40 -16.43 12.43
CA ALA A 95 -4.82 -16.50 13.77
C ALA A 95 -5.74 -17.27 14.75
N ALA A 96 -7.04 -17.00 14.70
CA ALA A 96 -8.05 -17.69 15.51
C ALA A 96 -8.15 -19.18 15.16
N GLU A 97 -8.26 -19.54 13.87
CA GLU A 97 -8.34 -20.94 13.41
C GLU A 97 -7.09 -21.73 13.79
N LEU A 98 -5.91 -21.14 13.71
CA LEU A 98 -4.66 -21.79 14.04
C LEU A 98 -4.35 -21.80 15.53
N ASN A 99 -5.21 -21.17 16.34
CA ASN A 99 -4.99 -20.93 17.77
C ASN A 99 -3.55 -20.48 18.05
N THR A 100 -3.13 -19.44 17.32
CA THR A 100 -1.75 -18.94 17.39
C THR A 100 -1.74 -17.43 17.52
N ASP A 101 -0.80 -16.94 18.34
CA ASP A 101 -0.54 -15.53 18.41
C ASP A 101 0.22 -15.07 17.17
N VAL A 102 -0.34 -14.09 16.48
CA VAL A 102 0.25 -13.44 15.30
C VAL A 102 0.40 -11.96 15.58
N GLY A 103 1.62 -11.49 15.53
CA GLY A 103 1.94 -10.07 15.66
C GLY A 103 1.50 -9.30 14.42
N LEU A 104 1.00 -8.08 14.62
CA LEU A 104 0.71 -7.14 13.53
C LEU A 104 1.39 -5.81 13.77
N VAL A 105 2.21 -5.43 12.82
CA VAL A 105 2.85 -4.11 12.72
C VAL A 105 2.36 -3.45 11.45
N MET A 106 1.68 -2.33 11.59
CA MET A 106 1.20 -1.54 10.45
C MET A 106 2.19 -0.45 10.09
N VAL A 107 2.63 -0.41 8.84
CA VAL A 107 3.39 0.68 8.27
C VAL A 107 2.45 1.52 7.42
N HIS A 108 2.31 2.80 7.76
CA HIS A 108 1.43 3.69 7.03
C HIS A 108 1.88 3.88 5.58
N PHE A 109 0.99 3.60 4.65
CA PHE A 109 1.20 3.86 3.22
C PHE A 109 -0.07 4.46 2.59
N PRO A 110 -0.46 5.70 3.00
CA PRO A 110 -1.67 6.34 2.50
C PRO A 110 -1.55 6.63 1.01
N LEU A 111 -2.46 6.05 0.22
CA LEU A 111 -2.49 6.21 -1.23
C LEU A 111 -3.01 7.60 -1.62
N ALA A 112 -2.40 8.22 -2.62
CA ALA A 112 -2.80 9.56 -3.07
C ALA A 112 -4.20 9.62 -3.68
N THR A 113 -4.72 8.48 -4.16
CA THR A 113 -6.07 8.32 -4.70
C THR A 113 -7.15 8.22 -3.63
N HIS A 114 -6.77 7.98 -2.37
CA HIS A 114 -7.66 7.85 -1.24
C HIS A 114 -7.78 9.17 -0.48
N ARG A 115 -8.97 9.74 -0.48
CA ARG A 115 -9.23 11.08 0.10
C ARG A 115 -9.00 11.15 1.60
N PHE A 116 -9.36 10.08 2.31
CA PHE A 116 -9.32 10.02 3.77
C PHE A 116 -8.12 9.27 4.32
N ALA A 117 -7.23 8.74 3.47
CA ALA A 117 -6.09 7.91 3.87
C ALA A 117 -5.16 8.63 4.86
N ARG A 118 -4.72 9.86 4.56
CA ARG A 118 -3.84 10.61 5.47
C ARG A 118 -4.57 11.07 6.75
N PRO A 119 -5.80 11.62 6.71
CA PRO A 119 -6.57 11.88 7.93
C PRO A 119 -6.79 10.64 8.80
N ALA A 120 -7.09 9.49 8.20
CA ALA A 120 -7.27 8.22 8.92
C ALA A 120 -5.97 7.75 9.57
N ALA A 121 -4.83 7.85 8.87
CA ALA A 121 -3.52 7.52 9.40
C ALA A 121 -3.18 8.40 10.62
N ARG A 122 -3.41 9.71 10.56
CA ARG A 122 -3.25 10.61 11.70
C ARG A 122 -4.17 10.22 12.86
N ALA A 123 -5.44 9.97 12.59
CA ALA A 123 -6.40 9.54 13.61
C ALA A 123 -5.96 8.25 14.32
N LEU A 124 -5.40 7.28 13.56
CA LEU A 124 -4.82 6.07 14.13
C LEU A 124 -3.63 6.36 15.03
N GLU A 125 -2.72 7.25 14.65
CA GLU A 125 -1.59 7.66 15.51
C GLU A 125 -2.09 8.28 16.83
N CYS A 126 -3.10 9.16 16.75
CA CYS A 126 -3.71 9.75 17.95
C CYS A 126 -4.38 8.69 18.83
N ALA A 127 -5.09 7.74 18.25
CA ALA A 127 -5.70 6.64 18.97
C ALA A 127 -4.66 5.69 19.60
N HIS A 128 -3.55 5.46 18.89
CA HIS A 128 -2.45 4.66 19.42
C HIS A 128 -1.76 5.32 20.60
N ALA A 129 -1.52 6.61 20.53
CA ALA A 129 -1.00 7.40 21.66
C ALA A 129 -1.92 7.34 22.89
N ALA A 130 -3.24 7.19 22.67
CA ALA A 130 -4.24 6.98 23.71
C ALA A 130 -4.40 5.48 24.15
N GLY A 131 -3.54 4.57 23.68
CA GLY A 131 -3.58 3.13 24.00
C GLY A 131 -4.72 2.37 23.31
N ALA A 132 -5.33 2.92 22.26
CA ALA A 132 -6.49 2.36 21.58
C ALA A 132 -6.22 1.99 20.10
N GLY A 133 -4.96 1.98 19.65
CA GLY A 133 -4.60 1.84 18.24
C GLY A 133 -5.19 0.60 17.57
N ALA A 134 -5.02 -0.59 18.15
CA ALA A 134 -5.55 -1.83 17.59
C ALA A 134 -7.09 -1.80 17.45
N ARG A 135 -7.78 -1.35 18.50
CA ARG A 135 -9.25 -1.21 18.48
C ARG A 135 -9.71 -0.15 17.48
N PHE A 136 -8.92 0.93 17.31
CA PHE A 136 -9.22 1.94 16.31
C PHE A 136 -9.16 1.38 14.89
N VAL A 137 -8.17 0.54 14.57
CA VAL A 137 -8.08 -0.15 13.28
C VAL A 137 -9.30 -1.05 13.06
N ASP A 138 -9.70 -1.84 14.08
CA ASP A 138 -10.90 -2.68 13.98
C ASP A 138 -12.16 -1.84 13.68
N VAL A 139 -12.37 -0.74 14.39
CA VAL A 139 -13.51 0.16 14.18
C VAL A 139 -13.45 0.87 12.84
N ALA A 140 -12.26 1.34 12.44
CA ALA A 140 -12.05 2.05 11.18
C ALA A 140 -12.36 1.13 9.99
N TYR A 141 -11.85 -0.09 9.97
CA TYR A 141 -12.14 -1.05 8.90
C TYR A 141 -13.61 -1.50 8.92
N ALA A 142 -14.19 -1.76 10.09
CA ALA A 142 -15.62 -2.14 10.18
C ALA A 142 -16.54 -1.05 9.60
N LYS A 143 -16.14 0.21 9.74
CA LYS A 143 -16.93 1.39 9.33
C LYS A 143 -16.27 2.21 8.22
N GLN A 144 -15.46 1.60 7.39
CA GLN A 144 -14.72 2.24 6.33
C GLN A 144 -15.62 3.05 5.38
N ASP A 145 -16.80 2.52 5.06
CA ASP A 145 -17.79 3.16 4.18
C ASP A 145 -18.39 4.45 4.79
N SER A 146 -18.12 4.71 6.07
CA SER A 146 -18.58 5.91 6.78
C SER A 146 -17.52 7.01 6.86
N PHE A 147 -16.38 6.85 6.22
CA PHE A 147 -15.34 7.88 6.21
C PHE A 147 -15.88 9.16 5.56
N GLY A 148 -15.68 10.30 6.25
CA GLY A 148 -16.22 11.59 5.85
C GLY A 148 -17.68 11.85 6.25
N LEU A 149 -18.42 10.83 6.72
CA LEU A 149 -19.81 11.01 7.17
C LEU A 149 -19.92 11.32 8.67
N LYS A 150 -18.89 10.98 9.46
CA LYS A 150 -18.79 11.32 10.88
C LYS A 150 -17.36 11.73 11.24
N PRO A 151 -17.18 12.53 12.31
CA PRO A 151 -15.84 12.95 12.73
C PRO A 151 -15.02 11.77 13.28
N TRP A 152 -13.68 11.86 13.20
CA TRP A 152 -12.76 10.84 13.72
C TRP A 152 -12.91 10.57 15.20
N THR A 153 -13.39 11.57 15.99
CA THR A 153 -13.73 11.40 17.41
C THR A 153 -14.79 10.33 17.65
N GLY A 154 -15.73 10.15 16.71
CA GLY A 154 -16.73 9.08 16.79
C GLY A 154 -16.11 7.69 16.67
N TYR A 155 -15.13 7.50 15.78
CA TYR A 155 -14.37 6.24 15.65
C TYR A 155 -13.51 6.01 16.92
N ALA A 156 -12.88 7.07 17.42
CA ALA A 156 -12.05 7.01 18.62
C ALA A 156 -12.86 6.62 19.87
N ALA A 157 -14.04 7.22 20.06
CA ALA A 157 -14.94 6.86 21.16
C ALA A 157 -15.34 5.39 21.11
N GLU A 158 -15.72 4.88 19.93
CA GLU A 158 -16.05 3.47 19.73
C GLU A 158 -14.85 2.53 19.96
N ALA A 159 -13.63 3.01 19.65
CA ALA A 159 -12.39 2.29 19.95
C ALA A 159 -12.00 2.36 21.44
N GLY A 160 -12.76 3.09 22.27
CA GLY A 160 -12.52 3.21 23.70
C GLY A 160 -11.52 4.29 24.09
N VAL A 161 -11.28 5.27 23.24
CA VAL A 161 -10.54 6.48 23.61
C VAL A 161 -11.39 7.29 24.58
N ARG A 162 -10.88 7.51 25.79
CA ARG A 162 -11.63 8.20 26.86
C ARG A 162 -11.59 9.72 26.72
N ASP A 163 -10.41 10.26 26.46
CA ASP A 163 -10.22 11.69 26.25
C ASP A 163 -10.40 12.04 24.76
N THR A 164 -11.66 12.19 24.37
CA THR A 164 -12.01 12.56 22.99
C THR A 164 -11.66 14.01 22.66
N ALA A 165 -11.47 14.88 23.64
CA ALA A 165 -11.05 16.27 23.42
C ALA A 165 -9.56 16.33 23.05
N ALA A 166 -8.69 15.65 23.82
CA ALA A 166 -7.28 15.50 23.46
C ALA A 166 -7.10 14.81 22.11
N PHE A 167 -7.90 13.75 21.85
CA PHE A 167 -7.91 13.10 20.55
C PHE A 167 -8.30 14.07 19.41
N ALA A 168 -9.35 14.87 19.60
CA ALA A 168 -9.80 15.84 18.59
C ALA A 168 -8.71 16.87 18.27
N ALA A 169 -8.01 17.39 19.27
CA ALA A 169 -6.90 18.30 19.11
C ALA A 169 -5.75 17.65 18.28
N CYS A 170 -5.38 16.41 18.63
CA CYS A 170 -4.37 15.65 17.89
C CYS A 170 -4.79 15.37 16.44
N ALA A 171 -6.03 14.91 16.22
CA ALA A 171 -6.53 14.55 14.90
C ALA A 171 -6.73 15.75 13.97
N SER A 172 -6.97 16.94 14.51
CA SER A 172 -7.10 18.19 13.75
C SER A 172 -5.78 18.94 13.53
N ASP A 173 -4.70 18.51 14.16
CA ASP A 173 -3.38 19.09 13.96
C ASP A 173 -2.94 18.91 12.49
N THR A 174 -2.32 19.92 11.91
CA THR A 174 -1.82 19.92 10.53
C THR A 174 -0.32 19.66 10.41
N ALA A 175 0.39 19.57 11.55
CA ALA A 175 1.81 19.24 11.57
C ALA A 175 2.09 17.87 10.92
N PRO A 176 3.23 17.66 10.29
CA PRO A 176 3.61 16.36 9.74
C PRO A 176 3.58 15.26 10.81
N VAL A 177 3.16 14.06 10.43
CA VAL A 177 3.19 12.87 11.30
C VAL A 177 4.38 12.01 10.87
N ALA A 178 5.46 12.07 11.64
CA ALA A 178 6.74 11.44 11.27
C ALA A 178 6.62 9.97 10.86
N ARG A 179 5.83 9.16 11.60
CA ARG A 179 5.64 7.73 11.28
C ARG A 179 4.88 7.54 9.96
N VAL A 180 3.89 8.39 9.65
CA VAL A 180 3.16 8.33 8.37
C VAL A 180 4.09 8.67 7.21
N ASP A 181 4.89 9.73 7.35
CA ASP A 181 5.81 10.16 6.29
C ASP A 181 7.00 9.19 6.15
N ASN A 182 7.49 8.59 7.24
CA ASN A 182 8.51 7.54 7.22
C ASN A 182 7.99 6.27 6.54
N GLY A 183 6.78 5.82 6.89
CA GLY A 183 6.17 4.64 6.28
C GLY A 183 6.01 4.81 4.76
N ARG A 184 5.59 5.99 4.32
CA ARG A 184 5.51 6.30 2.90
C ARG A 184 6.88 6.24 2.22
N ARG A 185 7.92 6.86 2.80
CA ARG A 185 9.29 6.81 2.24
C ARG A 185 9.84 5.39 2.17
N LEU A 186 9.60 4.58 3.20
CA LEU A 186 9.98 3.16 3.21
C LEU A 186 9.28 2.39 2.09
N GLY A 187 7.99 2.59 1.91
CA GLY A 187 7.25 1.95 0.82
C GLY A 187 7.75 2.40 -0.56
N GLU A 188 8.01 3.68 -0.75
CA GLU A 188 8.59 4.23 -1.98
C GLU A 188 9.99 3.64 -2.27
N SER A 189 10.86 3.48 -1.24
CA SER A 189 12.18 2.87 -1.40
C SER A 189 12.15 1.37 -1.72
N MET A 190 11.01 0.72 -1.51
CA MET A 190 10.75 -0.68 -1.84
C MET A 190 9.93 -0.84 -3.13
N ASP A 191 9.76 0.23 -3.90
CA ASP A 191 8.96 0.28 -5.14
C ASP A 191 7.52 -0.22 -4.95
N LEU A 192 6.91 0.10 -3.78
CA LEU A 192 5.52 -0.27 -3.53
C LEU A 192 4.57 0.61 -4.33
N THR A 193 3.63 -0.02 -5.02
CA THR A 193 2.63 0.65 -5.86
C THR A 193 1.22 0.60 -5.30
N GLY A 194 1.02 -0.10 -4.17
CA GLY A 194 -0.32 -0.26 -3.59
C GLY A 194 -0.33 -0.94 -2.22
N THR A 195 -1.53 -1.00 -1.67
CA THR A 195 -1.83 -1.62 -0.38
C THR A 195 -2.92 -2.70 -0.51
N PRO A 196 -2.90 -3.72 0.37
CA PRO A 196 -1.84 -4.01 1.31
C PRO A 196 -0.61 -4.60 0.64
N THR A 197 0.59 -4.27 1.13
CA THR A 197 1.79 -5.07 0.87
C THR A 197 2.14 -5.82 2.15
N VAL A 198 2.30 -7.14 2.03
CA VAL A 198 2.38 -8.06 3.17
C VAL A 198 3.78 -8.66 3.25
N ILE A 199 4.39 -8.55 4.43
CA ILE A 199 5.69 -9.15 4.76
C ILE A 199 5.50 -9.95 6.06
N ILE A 200 5.81 -11.25 6.04
CA ILE A 200 5.64 -12.13 7.21
C ILE A 200 7.01 -12.69 7.62
N ASN A 201 7.47 -12.38 8.81
CA ASN A 201 8.80 -12.76 9.32
C ASN A 201 9.93 -12.50 8.31
N GLY A 202 9.87 -11.33 7.62
CA GLY A 202 10.87 -10.92 6.64
C GLY A 202 10.69 -11.51 5.24
N TRP A 203 9.58 -12.19 4.96
CA TRP A 203 9.22 -12.68 3.63
C TRP A 203 8.14 -11.79 3.01
N ARG A 204 8.49 -11.02 1.98
CA ARG A 204 7.55 -10.22 1.19
C ARG A 204 6.79 -11.11 0.23
N PHE A 205 5.48 -11.06 0.28
CA PHE A 205 4.61 -11.78 -0.65
C PHE A 205 4.40 -10.93 -1.92
N PRO A 206 4.51 -11.55 -3.11
CA PRO A 206 4.36 -10.84 -4.39
C PRO A 206 2.94 -10.32 -4.61
N THR A 207 1.96 -11.00 -4.02
CA THR A 207 0.55 -10.61 -3.98
C THR A 207 0.02 -10.80 -2.57
N VAL A 208 -1.11 -10.18 -2.27
CA VAL A 208 -1.80 -10.40 -0.98
C VAL A 208 -2.16 -11.87 -0.84
N PRO A 209 -1.64 -12.58 0.17
CA PRO A 209 -1.90 -14.02 0.32
C PRO A 209 -3.39 -14.26 0.55
N ASN A 210 -3.95 -15.24 -0.16
CA ASN A 210 -5.29 -15.74 0.11
C ASN A 210 -5.32 -16.54 1.42
N ASP A 211 -6.50 -16.97 1.85
CA ASP A 211 -6.69 -17.65 3.13
C ASP A 211 -5.84 -18.93 3.27
N THR A 212 -5.75 -19.72 2.21
CA THR A 212 -4.95 -20.95 2.21
C THR A 212 -3.45 -20.65 2.28
N GLN A 213 -2.99 -19.69 1.49
CA GLN A 213 -1.59 -19.24 1.48
C GLN A 213 -1.18 -18.63 2.82
N LEU A 214 -2.04 -17.78 3.40
CA LEU A 214 -1.79 -17.14 4.68
C LEU A 214 -1.64 -18.15 5.81
N ARG A 215 -2.59 -19.11 5.93
CA ARG A 215 -2.51 -20.18 6.92
C ARG A 215 -1.29 -21.07 6.74
N ALA A 216 -0.94 -21.42 5.50
CA ALA A 216 0.25 -22.20 5.20
C ALA A 216 1.54 -21.48 5.57
N ALA A 217 1.63 -20.18 5.26
CA ALA A 217 2.76 -19.34 5.63
C ALA A 217 2.91 -19.23 7.15
N ILE A 218 1.83 -18.95 7.89
CA ILE A 218 1.85 -18.85 9.35
C ILE A 218 2.35 -20.18 9.96
N LYS A 219 1.82 -21.34 9.50
CA LYS A 219 2.25 -22.66 9.99
C LYS A 219 3.73 -22.92 9.73
N ALA A 220 4.22 -22.63 8.51
CA ALA A 220 5.61 -22.84 8.14
C ALA A 220 6.54 -21.97 8.97
N LEU A 221 6.26 -20.66 9.04
CA LEU A 221 7.08 -19.67 9.74
C LEU A 221 7.10 -19.90 11.26
N ARG A 222 5.98 -20.35 11.85
CA ARG A 222 5.94 -20.77 13.26
C ARG A 222 6.84 -21.97 13.52
N ALA A 223 7.01 -22.85 12.54
CA ALA A 223 7.92 -24.01 12.61
C ALA A 223 9.37 -23.68 12.23
N GLY A 224 9.72 -22.38 12.05
CA GLY A 224 11.06 -21.94 11.63
C GLY A 224 11.40 -22.27 10.17
N LYS A 225 10.41 -22.59 9.34
CA LYS A 225 10.57 -22.92 7.91
C LYS A 225 10.21 -21.73 7.03
N ALA A 226 10.77 -21.66 5.83
CA ALA A 226 10.35 -20.71 4.81
C ALA A 226 8.86 -20.89 4.45
N PRO A 227 8.15 -19.85 4.01
CA PRO A 227 6.78 -19.98 3.54
C PRO A 227 6.76 -20.83 2.24
N PRO A 228 5.65 -21.49 1.93
CA PRO A 228 5.52 -22.25 0.69
C PRO A 228 5.76 -21.38 -0.54
N GLY A 229 6.53 -21.90 -1.48
CA GLY A 229 6.89 -21.22 -2.71
C GLY A 229 8.14 -20.33 -2.63
N ALA A 230 8.76 -20.18 -1.45
CA ALA A 230 10.00 -19.42 -1.28
C ALA A 230 11.24 -20.30 -1.49
#